data_42e48dc090d8b475bbeefb725de3a555
#
_entry.id   42e48dc090d8b475bbeefb725de3a555
#
_cell.length_a   1.000
_cell.length_b   1.000
_cell.length_c   1.000
_cell.angle_alpha   90.00
_cell.angle_beta   90.00
_cell.angle_gamma   90.00
#
_symmetry.space_group_name_H-M   'P 1'
#
loop_
_entity.id
_entity.type
_entity.pdbx_description
1 polymer ?
#
loop_
_entity_poly.entity_id
_entity_poly.type
_entity_poly.pdbx_seq_one_letter_code
_entity_poly.pdbx_strand_id
1 'polypeptide(L)'
;TVERAGDVIPHILSVDKKKRPLNSLKFIFPETCPSCGSKTIKEFNLITKKNDAVRRCSSEGYKCDKISIEKLKHFVSKEAFNIDGLGKKIVEGFWKLNLIKFPQDIFKLDYKKIEELDGWGRLSVKNLEYSINSKKNISLERFIYSLGIRHIGLENAKLLSKYFGSFIKFKELFHSGYDELMNIDGIGETQVTSIKNFFSNSTNLKILNELEKILVINDAVSKIKKGLLKGKTFLVTGKLNGISRAEVKSLIEDNAGTTVSSVSKKLNFLIIGDKPTKRKVENA
;
A
#
# COMPACT_ATOMS: atom_id res chain seq x y z
N THR A 1 16.90 -29.01 11.57
CA THR A 1 15.68 -29.30 12.31
C THR A 1 14.61 -28.30 11.94
N VAL A 2 13.46 -28.81 11.58
CA VAL A 2 12.32 -28.01 11.14
C VAL A 2 11.11 -28.46 11.96
N GLU A 3 10.32 -27.51 12.44
CA GLU A 3 9.01 -27.79 13.02
C GLU A 3 7.91 -27.19 12.17
N ARG A 4 6.68 -27.65 12.40
CA ARG A 4 5.49 -27.09 11.76
C ARG A 4 4.98 -25.93 12.62
N ALA A 5 5.01 -24.73 12.08
CA ALA A 5 4.42 -23.56 12.72
C ALA A 5 2.97 -23.39 12.24
N GLY A 6 2.00 -23.61 13.13
CA GLY A 6 0.59 -23.63 12.76
C GLY A 6 0.27 -24.78 11.79
N ASP A 7 -0.66 -24.53 10.84
CA ASP A 7 -1.15 -25.61 9.98
C ASP A 7 -0.27 -25.95 8.77
N VAL A 8 0.54 -25.02 8.28
CA VAL A 8 1.22 -25.20 6.96
C VAL A 8 2.68 -24.72 6.91
N ILE A 9 3.10 -23.74 7.72
CA ILE A 9 4.39 -23.07 7.52
C ILE A 9 5.53 -23.79 8.25
N PRO A 10 6.60 -24.29 7.56
CA PRO A 10 7.76 -24.86 8.22
C PRO A 10 8.60 -23.76 8.89
N HIS A 11 8.93 -23.98 10.16
CA HIS A 11 9.80 -23.12 10.95
C HIS A 11 11.16 -23.78 11.18
N ILE A 12 12.24 -23.11 10.80
CA ILE A 12 13.61 -23.62 10.99
C ILE A 12 14.07 -23.33 12.41
N LEU A 13 14.26 -24.37 13.22
CA LEU A 13 14.71 -24.25 14.61
C LEU A 13 16.24 -24.21 14.70
N SER A 14 16.90 -25.12 14.02
CA SER A 14 18.36 -25.26 14.12
C SER A 14 18.95 -25.95 12.90
N VAL A 15 20.28 -25.81 12.75
CA VAL A 15 21.07 -26.49 11.73
C VAL A 15 22.00 -27.50 12.41
N ASP A 16 21.93 -28.77 12.01
CA ASP A 16 22.90 -29.79 12.44
C ASP A 16 24.24 -29.59 11.72
N LYS A 17 25.15 -28.91 12.39
CA LYS A 17 26.47 -28.60 11.84
C LYS A 17 27.31 -29.84 11.59
N LYS A 18 27.08 -30.96 12.29
CA LYS A 18 27.82 -32.22 12.12
C LYS A 18 27.50 -32.89 10.79
N LYS A 19 26.28 -32.71 10.30
CA LYS A 19 25.83 -33.25 9.01
C LYS A 19 26.13 -32.34 7.81
N ARG A 20 26.82 -31.21 8.03
CA ARG A 20 27.14 -30.29 6.94
C ARG A 20 28.24 -30.92 6.07
N PRO A 21 28.08 -30.99 4.73
CA PRO A 21 29.10 -31.46 3.83
C PRO A 21 30.38 -30.63 3.98
N LEU A 22 31.55 -31.28 3.91
CA LEU A 22 32.88 -30.61 4.07
C LEU A 22 33.11 -29.52 3.04
N ASN A 23 32.53 -29.66 1.85
CA ASN A 23 32.66 -28.71 0.74
C ASN A 23 31.55 -27.63 0.74
N SER A 24 30.72 -27.56 1.77
CA SER A 24 29.66 -26.54 1.84
C SER A 24 30.26 -25.16 2.08
N LEU A 25 30.00 -24.23 1.18
CA LEU A 25 30.44 -22.85 1.29
C LEU A 25 29.41 -22.00 2.02
N LYS A 26 29.88 -20.94 2.68
CA LYS A 26 28.99 -19.94 3.27
C LYS A 26 28.26 -19.18 2.16
N PHE A 27 26.94 -19.07 2.23
CA PHE A 27 26.19 -18.25 1.31
C PHE A 27 26.59 -16.77 1.47
N ILE A 28 26.96 -16.13 0.38
CA ILE A 28 27.27 -14.71 0.32
C ILE A 28 26.13 -13.99 -0.38
N PHE A 29 25.50 -13.06 0.33
CA PHE A 29 24.45 -12.25 -0.26
C PHE A 29 25.02 -11.34 -1.34
N PRO A 30 24.38 -11.22 -2.51
CA PRO A 30 24.82 -10.36 -3.59
C PRO A 30 24.98 -8.90 -3.12
N GLU A 31 26.10 -8.29 -3.40
CA GLU A 31 26.34 -6.86 -3.13
C GLU A 31 25.85 -5.98 -4.28
N THR A 32 25.61 -6.59 -5.43
CA THR A 32 25.02 -5.96 -6.61
C THR A 32 23.70 -6.62 -6.95
N CYS A 33 22.78 -5.83 -7.50
CA CYS A 33 21.48 -6.33 -7.96
C CYS A 33 21.67 -7.24 -9.19
N PRO A 34 21.19 -8.49 -9.18
CA PRO A 34 21.37 -9.40 -10.31
C PRO A 34 20.57 -9.00 -11.56
N SER A 35 19.63 -8.06 -11.43
CA SER A 35 18.81 -7.58 -12.55
C SER A 35 19.40 -6.34 -13.23
N CYS A 36 19.92 -5.37 -12.48
CA CYS A 36 20.34 -4.10 -13.04
C CYS A 36 21.80 -3.70 -12.68
N GLY A 37 22.54 -4.54 -11.93
CA GLY A 37 23.92 -4.26 -11.54
C GLY A 37 24.13 -3.19 -10.47
N SER A 38 23.07 -2.46 -10.07
CA SER A 38 23.17 -1.45 -9.02
C SER A 38 23.53 -2.07 -7.67
N LYS A 39 24.19 -1.31 -6.79
CA LYS A 39 24.50 -1.77 -5.43
C LYS A 39 23.24 -2.23 -4.69
N THR A 40 23.39 -3.20 -3.80
CA THR A 40 22.34 -3.57 -2.86
C THR A 40 22.64 -2.96 -1.50
N ILE A 41 21.61 -2.44 -0.86
CA ILE A 41 21.70 -1.78 0.44
C ILE A 41 20.84 -2.50 1.47
N LYS A 42 21.24 -2.40 2.73
CA LYS A 42 20.40 -2.68 3.89
C LYS A 42 19.95 -1.35 4.46
N GLU A 43 18.65 -1.19 4.63
CA GLU A 43 18.13 0.03 5.24
C GLU A 43 18.37 0.02 6.73
N PHE A 44 18.70 1.17 7.26
CA PHE A 44 18.87 1.37 8.69
C PHE A 44 17.54 1.83 9.29
N ASN A 45 17.04 1.08 10.27
CA ASN A 45 15.83 1.43 10.99
C ASN A 45 16.21 2.36 12.15
N LEU A 46 15.77 3.61 12.09
CA LEU A 46 16.08 4.64 13.09
C LEU A 46 15.51 4.32 14.48
N ILE A 47 14.35 3.63 14.54
CA ILE A 47 13.69 3.26 15.80
C ILE A 47 14.44 2.14 16.50
N THR A 48 14.74 1.06 15.77
CA THR A 48 15.41 -0.12 16.33
C THR A 48 16.94 0.02 16.35
N LYS A 49 17.47 1.06 15.71
CA LYS A 49 18.92 1.30 15.50
C LYS A 49 19.66 0.09 14.91
N LYS A 50 18.98 -0.67 14.06
CA LYS A 50 19.53 -1.86 13.39
C LYS A 50 19.35 -1.77 11.88
N ASN A 51 20.26 -2.38 11.15
CA ASN A 51 20.08 -2.59 9.71
C ASN A 51 18.99 -3.62 9.47
N ASP A 52 18.20 -3.42 8.41
CA ASP A 52 17.23 -4.41 7.94
C ASP A 52 17.95 -5.74 7.61
N ALA A 53 17.27 -6.84 7.85
CA ALA A 53 17.78 -8.18 7.50
C ALA A 53 17.87 -8.34 5.96
N VAL A 54 16.99 -7.68 5.23
CA VAL A 54 16.84 -7.82 3.77
C VAL A 54 17.71 -6.81 3.04
N ARG A 55 18.49 -7.30 2.05
CA ARG A 55 19.17 -6.44 1.08
C ARG A 55 18.20 -6.05 -0.04
N ARG A 56 18.28 -4.82 -0.47
CA ARG A 56 17.45 -4.27 -1.55
C ARG A 56 18.30 -3.59 -2.60
N CYS A 57 17.84 -3.62 -3.84
CA CYS A 57 18.43 -2.84 -4.91
C CYS A 57 18.33 -1.35 -4.58
N SER A 58 19.43 -0.61 -4.71
CA SER A 58 19.47 0.84 -4.49
C SER A 58 18.93 1.65 -5.67
N SER A 59 18.54 0.98 -6.76
CA SER A 59 18.03 1.63 -7.95
C SER A 59 16.71 2.36 -7.67
N GLU A 60 16.63 3.60 -8.12
CA GLU A 60 15.47 4.44 -7.90
C GLU A 60 14.45 4.37 -9.04
N GLY A 61 13.20 4.61 -8.70
CA GLY A 61 12.11 4.75 -9.65
C GLY A 61 11.87 3.48 -10.47
N TYR A 62 12.07 3.59 -11.79
CA TYR A 62 11.86 2.53 -12.79
C TYR A 62 13.15 2.13 -13.52
N LYS A 63 14.32 2.36 -12.90
CA LYS A 63 15.62 2.04 -13.50
C LYS A 63 15.98 0.54 -13.42
N CYS A 64 15.36 -0.20 -12.53
CA CYS A 64 15.55 -1.64 -12.38
C CYS A 64 14.31 -2.38 -12.89
N ASP A 65 14.46 -3.24 -13.89
CA ASP A 65 13.35 -3.97 -14.51
C ASP A 65 12.54 -4.77 -13.49
N LYS A 66 13.22 -5.45 -12.56
CA LYS A 66 12.52 -6.21 -11.50
C LYS A 66 11.67 -5.33 -10.61
N ILE A 67 12.18 -4.17 -10.19
CA ILE A 67 11.42 -3.21 -9.38
C ILE A 67 10.24 -2.67 -10.19
N SER A 68 10.47 -2.34 -11.45
CA SER A 68 9.43 -1.80 -12.35
C SER A 68 8.30 -2.80 -12.56
N ILE A 69 8.63 -4.05 -12.84
CA ILE A 69 7.65 -5.12 -12.99
C ILE A 69 6.82 -5.31 -11.70
N GLU A 70 7.47 -5.34 -10.54
CA GLU A 70 6.75 -5.49 -9.27
C GLU A 70 5.86 -4.26 -8.95
N LYS A 71 6.29 -3.05 -9.31
CA LYS A 71 5.44 -1.84 -9.22
C LYS A 71 4.22 -1.93 -10.13
N LEU A 72 4.37 -2.41 -11.37
CA LEU A 72 3.25 -2.60 -12.28
C LEU A 72 2.29 -3.69 -11.79
N LYS A 73 2.81 -4.81 -11.26
CA LYS A 73 1.98 -5.84 -10.63
C LYS A 73 1.19 -5.31 -9.44
N HIS A 74 1.83 -4.48 -8.61
CA HIS A 74 1.16 -3.81 -7.50
C HIS A 74 0.07 -2.87 -8.00
N PHE A 75 0.37 -2.06 -9.01
CA PHE A 75 -0.56 -1.10 -9.59
C PHE A 75 -1.86 -1.75 -10.09
N VAL A 76 -1.77 -2.92 -10.73
CA VAL A 76 -2.96 -3.64 -11.23
C VAL A 76 -3.61 -4.57 -10.21
N SER A 77 -3.05 -4.71 -9.00
CA SER A 77 -3.50 -5.65 -7.97
C SER A 77 -4.92 -5.35 -7.48
N LYS A 78 -5.52 -6.34 -6.79
CA LYS A 78 -6.92 -6.30 -6.32
C LYS A 78 -7.21 -5.07 -5.44
N GLU A 79 -6.29 -4.72 -4.56
CA GLU A 79 -6.43 -3.59 -3.63
C GLU A 79 -6.13 -2.24 -4.30
N ALA A 80 -5.41 -2.23 -5.43
CA ALA A 80 -5.11 -1.07 -6.24
C ALA A 80 -6.17 -0.87 -7.34
N PHE A 81 -5.79 -0.95 -8.62
CA PHE A 81 -6.73 -0.76 -9.73
C PHE A 81 -7.68 -1.95 -9.97
N ASN A 82 -7.32 -3.15 -9.50
CA ASN A 82 -8.11 -4.38 -9.70
C ASN A 82 -8.49 -4.61 -11.16
N ILE A 83 -7.48 -4.69 -12.02
CA ILE A 83 -7.67 -4.88 -13.47
C ILE A 83 -7.70 -6.38 -13.76
N ASP A 84 -8.88 -6.90 -14.06
CA ASP A 84 -9.04 -8.29 -14.47
C ASP A 84 -8.36 -8.53 -15.82
N GLY A 85 -7.73 -9.68 -15.98
CA GLY A 85 -6.95 -10.00 -17.18
C GLY A 85 -5.48 -9.56 -17.14
N LEU A 86 -5.07 -8.64 -16.23
CA LEU A 86 -3.67 -8.28 -16.03
C LEU A 86 -3.04 -9.00 -14.82
N GLY A 87 -3.07 -10.32 -14.84
CA GLY A 87 -2.37 -11.13 -13.84
C GLY A 87 -0.85 -10.97 -13.90
N LYS A 88 -0.15 -11.42 -12.84
CA LYS A 88 1.31 -11.25 -12.71
C LYS A 88 2.11 -11.71 -13.93
N LYS A 89 1.74 -12.85 -14.55
CA LYS A 89 2.41 -13.39 -15.74
C LYS A 89 2.16 -12.53 -16.99
N ILE A 90 0.97 -11.97 -17.12
CA ILE A 90 0.62 -11.08 -18.25
C ILE A 90 1.40 -9.78 -18.14
N VAL A 91 1.48 -9.18 -16.96
CA VAL A 91 2.29 -7.97 -16.72
C VAL A 91 3.76 -8.22 -17.08
N GLU A 92 4.34 -9.37 -16.68
CA GLU A 92 5.71 -9.75 -17.06
C GLU A 92 5.88 -9.93 -18.57
N GLY A 93 4.90 -10.57 -19.21
CA GLY A 93 4.89 -10.76 -20.67
C GLY A 93 4.83 -9.42 -21.41
N PHE A 94 3.90 -8.56 -21.04
CA PHE A 94 3.75 -7.23 -21.65
C PHE A 94 4.98 -6.33 -21.41
N TRP A 95 5.61 -6.45 -20.25
CA TRP A 95 6.90 -5.79 -20.00
C TRP A 95 7.98 -6.26 -20.97
N LYS A 96 8.15 -7.57 -21.13
CA LYS A 96 9.15 -8.17 -22.05
C LYS A 96 8.93 -7.77 -23.50
N LEU A 97 7.66 -7.65 -23.91
CA LEU A 97 7.26 -7.23 -25.26
C LEU A 97 7.27 -5.69 -25.43
N ASN A 98 7.72 -4.94 -24.44
CA ASN A 98 7.73 -3.49 -24.45
C ASN A 98 6.33 -2.83 -24.64
N LEU A 99 5.25 -3.53 -24.32
CA LEU A 99 3.89 -2.99 -24.39
C LEU A 99 3.59 -2.07 -23.22
N ILE A 100 4.19 -2.34 -22.06
CA ILE A 100 4.09 -1.51 -20.85
C ILE A 100 5.45 -1.32 -20.20
N LYS A 101 5.78 -0.09 -19.82
CA LYS A 101 6.98 0.27 -19.03
C LYS A 101 6.59 1.07 -17.78
N PHE A 102 5.53 1.84 -17.85
CA PHE A 102 5.03 2.67 -16.78
C PHE A 102 3.53 2.44 -16.57
N PRO A 103 2.98 2.80 -15.39
CA PRO A 103 1.56 2.62 -15.08
C PRO A 103 0.59 3.20 -16.11
N GLN A 104 0.89 4.38 -16.67
CA GLN A 104 0.04 5.03 -17.66
C GLN A 104 -0.04 4.27 -18.98
N ASP A 105 0.96 3.44 -19.31
CA ASP A 105 0.98 2.66 -20.56
C ASP A 105 -0.13 1.62 -20.57
N ILE A 106 -0.55 1.13 -19.39
CA ILE A 106 -1.66 0.19 -19.24
C ILE A 106 -2.95 0.74 -19.85
N PHE A 107 -3.16 2.05 -19.73
CA PHE A 107 -4.36 2.72 -20.27
C PHE A 107 -4.22 3.15 -21.75
N LYS A 108 -3.05 2.91 -22.34
CA LYS A 108 -2.70 3.28 -23.72
C LYS A 108 -2.34 2.04 -24.56
N LEU A 109 -2.70 0.82 -24.11
CA LEU A 109 -2.37 -0.41 -24.80
C LEU A 109 -2.91 -0.47 -26.22
N ASP A 110 -2.09 -0.96 -27.16
CA ASP A 110 -2.49 -1.27 -28.52
C ASP A 110 -3.13 -2.66 -28.56
N TYR A 111 -4.45 -2.69 -28.50
CA TYR A 111 -5.21 -3.95 -28.45
C TYR A 111 -5.09 -4.78 -29.74
N LYS A 112 -4.82 -4.16 -30.91
CA LYS A 112 -4.59 -4.88 -32.15
C LYS A 112 -3.31 -5.71 -32.06
N LYS A 113 -2.22 -5.12 -31.55
CA LYS A 113 -0.98 -5.85 -31.32
C LYS A 113 -1.12 -6.96 -30.29
N ILE A 114 -1.97 -6.79 -29.28
CA ILE A 114 -2.22 -7.84 -28.30
C ILE A 114 -2.99 -9.00 -28.92
N GLU A 115 -3.94 -8.75 -29.83
CA GLU A 115 -4.71 -9.79 -30.52
C GLU A 115 -3.83 -10.69 -31.39
N GLU A 116 -2.70 -10.17 -31.88
CA GLU A 116 -1.70 -10.90 -32.66
C GLU A 116 -0.78 -11.80 -31.80
N LEU A 117 -0.81 -11.67 -30.48
CA LEU A 117 0.04 -12.45 -29.60
C LEU A 117 -0.53 -13.85 -29.38
N ASP A 118 0.37 -14.83 -29.27
CA ASP A 118 -0.01 -16.20 -28.97
C ASP A 118 -0.78 -16.30 -27.64
N GLY A 119 -1.87 -17.06 -27.66
CA GLY A 119 -2.77 -17.19 -26.51
C GLY A 119 -3.77 -16.03 -26.29
N TRP A 120 -3.77 -15.01 -27.18
CA TRP A 120 -4.73 -13.92 -27.15
C TRP A 120 -5.72 -14.00 -28.31
N GLY A 121 -6.98 -14.20 -28.00
CA GLY A 121 -8.06 -14.13 -28.97
C GLY A 121 -8.89 -12.87 -28.80
N ARG A 122 -9.70 -12.54 -29.80
CA ARG A 122 -10.55 -11.34 -29.86
C ARG A 122 -11.41 -11.13 -28.60
N LEU A 123 -11.92 -12.21 -28.00
CA LEU A 123 -12.75 -12.11 -26.79
C LEU A 123 -11.91 -11.72 -25.56
N SER A 124 -10.73 -12.32 -25.38
CA SER A 124 -9.85 -12.00 -24.25
C SER A 124 -9.32 -10.56 -24.32
N VAL A 125 -9.02 -10.08 -25.53
CA VAL A 125 -8.61 -8.69 -25.77
C VAL A 125 -9.74 -7.71 -25.44
N LYS A 126 -10.99 -7.99 -25.92
CA LYS A 126 -12.15 -7.16 -25.56
C LYS A 126 -12.44 -7.11 -24.06
N ASN A 127 -12.32 -8.25 -23.38
CA ASN A 127 -12.49 -8.32 -21.93
C ASN A 127 -11.41 -7.50 -21.20
N LEU A 128 -10.16 -7.58 -21.63
CA LEU A 128 -9.07 -6.78 -21.09
C LEU A 128 -9.32 -5.28 -21.30
N GLU A 129 -9.68 -4.88 -22.53
CA GLU A 129 -10.00 -3.49 -22.87
C GLU A 129 -11.13 -2.95 -22.00
N TYR A 130 -12.21 -3.71 -21.86
CA TYR A 130 -13.34 -3.35 -20.99
C TYR A 130 -12.90 -3.22 -19.54
N SER A 131 -12.12 -4.18 -19.03
CA SER A 131 -11.60 -4.16 -17.66
C SER A 131 -10.76 -2.90 -17.40
N ILE A 132 -9.82 -2.58 -18.28
CA ILE A 132 -8.96 -1.39 -18.16
C ILE A 132 -9.79 -0.11 -18.20
N ASN A 133 -10.70 0.02 -19.17
CA ASN A 133 -11.52 1.23 -19.32
C ASN A 133 -12.46 1.44 -18.13
N SER A 134 -13.01 0.36 -17.56
CA SER A 134 -13.87 0.43 -16.37
C SER A 134 -13.13 0.92 -15.12
N LYS A 135 -11.79 0.86 -15.10
CA LYS A 135 -10.96 1.29 -13.95
C LYS A 135 -10.36 2.68 -14.11
N LYS A 136 -10.71 3.41 -15.16
CA LYS A 136 -10.29 4.82 -15.31
C LYS A 136 -10.90 5.75 -14.25
N ASN A 137 -11.94 5.29 -13.57
CA ASN A 137 -12.55 5.97 -12.42
C ASN A 137 -12.14 5.25 -11.14
N ILE A 138 -11.42 5.95 -10.25
CA ILE A 138 -10.82 5.35 -9.04
C ILE A 138 -10.95 6.28 -7.84
N SER A 139 -11.14 5.73 -6.63
CA SER A 139 -11.10 6.51 -5.40
C SER A 139 -9.67 6.95 -5.05
N LEU A 140 -9.53 8.13 -4.42
CA LEU A 140 -8.23 8.69 -4.03
C LEU A 140 -7.42 7.73 -3.16
N GLU A 141 -8.04 7.00 -2.25
CA GLU A 141 -7.34 6.04 -1.38
C GLU A 141 -6.71 4.89 -2.17
N ARG A 142 -7.44 4.32 -3.13
CA ARG A 142 -6.93 3.25 -3.99
C ARG A 142 -5.87 3.78 -4.95
N PHE A 143 -6.04 4.99 -5.45
CA PHE A 143 -5.04 5.65 -6.27
C PHE A 143 -3.74 5.86 -5.50
N ILE A 144 -3.77 6.44 -4.29
CA ILE A 144 -2.57 6.62 -3.45
C ILE A 144 -1.89 5.27 -3.17
N TYR A 145 -2.68 4.24 -2.81
CA TYR A 145 -2.15 2.90 -2.60
C TYR A 145 -1.48 2.32 -3.85
N SER A 146 -2.09 2.53 -5.03
CA SER A 146 -1.59 1.99 -6.30
C SER A 146 -0.23 2.55 -6.72
N LEU A 147 0.15 3.74 -6.24
CA LEU A 147 1.45 4.36 -6.52
C LEU A 147 2.62 3.55 -5.94
N GLY A 148 2.35 2.62 -5.02
CA GLY A 148 3.37 1.76 -4.42
C GLY A 148 4.43 2.54 -3.66
N ILE A 149 4.04 3.65 -3.00
CA ILE A 149 4.93 4.42 -2.12
C ILE A 149 5.32 3.50 -0.96
N ARG A 150 6.62 3.36 -0.74
CA ARG A 150 7.11 2.48 0.30
C ARG A 150 6.56 2.88 1.68
N HIS A 151 6.27 1.89 2.53
CA HIS A 151 5.66 2.06 3.84
C HIS A 151 4.25 2.69 3.84
N ILE A 152 3.68 2.96 2.67
CA ILE A 152 2.29 3.40 2.53
C ILE A 152 1.46 2.19 2.10
N GLY A 153 0.94 1.47 3.09
CA GLY A 153 -0.03 0.41 2.90
C GLY A 153 -1.46 0.96 2.74
N LEU A 154 -2.43 0.06 2.61
CA LEU A 154 -3.82 0.42 2.37
C LEU A 154 -4.39 1.36 3.46
N GLU A 155 -4.09 1.09 4.73
CA GLU A 155 -4.57 1.93 5.84
C GLU A 155 -3.95 3.33 5.80
N ASN A 156 -2.63 3.44 5.54
CA ASN A 156 -1.99 4.76 5.40
C ASN A 156 -2.51 5.52 4.18
N ALA A 157 -2.81 4.83 3.07
CA ALA A 157 -3.42 5.44 1.90
C ALA A 157 -4.82 6.00 2.20
N LYS A 158 -5.63 5.31 3.03
CA LYS A 158 -6.92 5.82 3.53
C LYS A 158 -6.76 7.05 4.41
N LEU A 159 -5.77 7.04 5.33
CA LEU A 159 -5.48 8.19 6.19
C LEU A 159 -5.08 9.42 5.36
N LEU A 160 -4.16 9.25 4.41
CA LEU A 160 -3.73 10.31 3.50
C LEU A 160 -4.88 10.81 2.63
N SER A 161 -5.67 9.91 2.05
CA SER A 161 -6.86 10.26 1.26
C SER A 161 -7.84 11.10 2.07
N LYS A 162 -8.12 10.72 3.31
CA LYS A 162 -9.00 11.47 4.21
C LYS A 162 -8.43 12.84 4.59
N TYR A 163 -7.12 12.92 4.81
CA TYR A 163 -6.44 14.16 5.19
C TYR A 163 -6.45 15.18 4.04
N PHE A 164 -6.05 14.76 2.84
CA PHE A 164 -6.00 15.66 1.70
C PHE A 164 -7.37 15.96 1.10
N GLY A 165 -8.31 15.01 1.17
CA GLY A 165 -9.64 15.14 0.60
C GLY A 165 -9.68 15.05 -0.91
N SER A 166 -8.68 15.57 -1.64
CA SER A 166 -8.63 15.58 -3.10
C SER A 166 -7.24 15.21 -3.64
N PHE A 167 -7.21 14.73 -4.89
CA PHE A 167 -5.96 14.43 -5.58
C PHE A 167 -5.09 15.69 -5.78
N ILE A 168 -5.71 16.82 -6.07
CA ILE A 168 -4.99 18.09 -6.27
C ILE A 168 -4.19 18.43 -5.00
N LYS A 169 -4.83 18.41 -3.84
CA LYS A 169 -4.15 18.69 -2.57
C LYS A 169 -3.06 17.67 -2.24
N PHE A 170 -3.29 16.38 -2.54
CA PHE A 170 -2.25 15.36 -2.39
C PHE A 170 -1.04 15.64 -3.29
N LYS A 171 -1.26 16.08 -4.53
CA LYS A 171 -0.22 16.43 -5.48
C LYS A 171 0.54 17.69 -5.06
N GLU A 172 -0.12 18.66 -4.46
CA GLU A 172 0.47 19.90 -3.95
C GLU A 172 1.50 19.70 -2.84
N LEU A 173 1.56 18.51 -2.23
CA LEU A 173 2.64 18.12 -1.32
C LEU A 173 4.04 18.32 -1.92
N PHE A 174 4.18 18.28 -3.23
CA PHE A 174 5.45 18.56 -3.88
C PHE A 174 5.94 19.99 -3.62
N HIS A 175 5.02 20.93 -3.44
CA HIS A 175 5.29 22.36 -3.22
C HIS A 175 5.17 22.79 -1.75
N SER A 176 4.43 22.04 -0.93
CA SER A 176 4.24 22.29 0.49
C SER A 176 5.22 21.46 1.33
N GLY A 177 5.48 21.89 2.55
CA GLY A 177 6.31 21.12 3.48
C GLY A 177 5.69 19.76 3.83
N TYR A 178 6.54 18.78 4.14
CA TYR A 178 6.11 17.45 4.56
C TYR A 178 5.87 17.33 6.08
N ASP A 179 6.21 18.37 6.83
CA ASP A 179 6.18 18.33 8.30
C ASP A 179 4.77 18.19 8.87
N GLU A 180 3.78 18.74 8.17
CA GLU A 180 2.37 18.60 8.55
C GLU A 180 1.86 17.15 8.52
N LEU A 181 2.49 16.29 7.72
CA LEU A 181 2.13 14.87 7.67
C LEU A 181 2.36 14.15 8.99
N MET A 182 3.30 14.62 9.81
CA MET A 182 3.56 14.07 11.14
C MET A 182 2.38 14.27 12.11
N ASN A 183 1.47 15.20 11.81
CA ASN A 183 0.28 15.47 12.61
C ASN A 183 -0.86 14.47 12.32
N ILE A 184 -0.70 13.62 11.29
CA ILE A 184 -1.68 12.59 10.93
C ILE A 184 -1.44 11.37 11.82
N ASP A 185 -2.39 11.05 12.69
CA ASP A 185 -2.31 9.85 13.54
C ASP A 185 -2.15 8.58 12.67
N GLY A 186 -1.09 7.82 12.93
CA GLY A 186 -0.71 6.64 12.13
C GLY A 186 0.30 6.91 11.01
N ILE A 187 0.69 8.17 10.76
CA ILE A 187 1.78 8.52 9.83
C ILE A 187 3.00 8.96 10.66
N GLY A 188 4.08 8.22 10.57
CA GLY A 188 5.32 8.52 11.27
C GLY A 188 6.44 8.92 10.31
N GLU A 189 7.63 9.18 10.88
CA GLU A 189 8.82 9.66 10.15
C GLU A 189 9.19 8.78 8.94
N THR A 190 9.07 7.45 9.08
CA THR A 190 9.36 6.51 7.99
C THR A 190 8.43 6.70 6.79
N GLN A 191 7.14 6.90 7.02
CA GLN A 191 6.16 7.15 5.99
C GLN A 191 6.39 8.52 5.34
N VAL A 192 6.63 9.56 6.14
CA VAL A 192 6.93 10.92 5.65
C VAL A 192 8.16 10.92 4.76
N THR A 193 9.25 10.26 5.20
CA THR A 193 10.47 10.12 4.39
C THR A 193 10.19 9.40 3.08
N SER A 194 9.37 8.35 3.10
CA SER A 194 9.02 7.60 1.88
C SER A 194 8.18 8.43 0.91
N ILE A 195 7.26 9.23 1.40
CA ILE A 195 6.45 10.17 0.60
C ILE A 195 7.36 11.24 -0.01
N LYS A 196 8.26 11.84 0.79
CA LYS A 196 9.23 12.82 0.31
C LYS A 196 10.11 12.26 -0.81
N ASN A 197 10.65 11.06 -0.63
CA ASN A 197 11.45 10.37 -1.65
C ASN A 197 10.66 10.09 -2.93
N PHE A 198 9.38 9.74 -2.80
CA PHE A 198 8.51 9.52 -3.95
C PHE A 198 8.32 10.80 -4.76
N PHE A 199 7.99 11.90 -4.13
CA PHE A 199 7.78 13.18 -4.79
C PHE A 199 9.07 13.86 -5.27
N SER A 200 10.22 13.56 -4.68
CA SER A 200 11.53 14.03 -5.16
C SER A 200 12.00 13.35 -6.44
N ASN A 201 11.34 12.26 -6.86
CA ASN A 201 11.72 11.52 -8.06
C ASN A 201 10.98 12.02 -9.29
N SER A 202 11.71 12.60 -10.25
CA SER A 202 11.15 13.19 -11.47
C SER A 202 10.35 12.20 -12.34
N THR A 203 10.72 10.91 -12.35
CA THR A 203 9.99 9.88 -13.07
C THR A 203 8.61 9.64 -12.44
N ASN A 204 8.53 9.60 -11.10
CA ASN A 204 7.26 9.46 -10.41
C ASN A 204 6.33 10.66 -10.68
N LEU A 205 6.87 11.88 -10.69
CA LEU A 205 6.09 13.09 -11.02
C LEU A 205 5.56 13.05 -12.45
N LYS A 206 6.38 12.62 -13.41
CA LYS A 206 5.92 12.44 -14.81
C LYS A 206 4.78 11.42 -14.89
N ILE A 207 4.90 10.29 -14.19
CA ILE A 207 3.84 9.26 -14.14
C ILE A 207 2.55 9.84 -13.54
N LEU A 208 2.64 10.57 -12.41
CA LEU A 208 1.47 11.24 -11.81
C LEU A 208 0.78 12.17 -12.78
N ASN A 209 1.54 13.02 -13.47
CA ASN A 209 1.00 13.97 -14.45
C ASN A 209 0.33 13.28 -15.65
N GLU A 210 0.89 12.14 -16.11
CA GLU A 210 0.27 11.37 -17.19
C GLU A 210 -0.98 10.63 -16.74
N LEU A 211 -0.98 10.06 -15.54
CA LEU A 211 -2.16 9.39 -14.97
C LEU A 211 -3.30 10.37 -14.72
N GLU A 212 -3.02 11.59 -14.26
CA GLU A 212 -4.00 12.66 -14.06
C GLU A 212 -4.77 13.01 -15.34
N LYS A 213 -4.11 12.97 -16.49
CA LYS A 213 -4.75 13.25 -17.79
C LYS A 213 -5.69 12.14 -18.26
N ILE A 214 -5.52 10.92 -17.73
CA ILE A 214 -6.22 9.71 -18.18
C ILE A 214 -7.34 9.30 -17.24
N LEU A 215 -7.13 9.54 -15.94
CA LEU A 215 -7.96 9.01 -14.86
C LEU A 215 -8.91 10.06 -14.30
N VAL A 216 -10.07 9.62 -13.87
CA VAL A 216 -10.96 10.35 -12.98
C VAL A 216 -10.70 9.86 -11.56
N ILE A 217 -9.93 10.65 -10.80
CA ILE A 217 -9.60 10.33 -9.40
C ILE A 217 -10.65 11.02 -8.54
N ASN A 218 -11.54 10.22 -7.96
CA ASN A 218 -12.59 10.74 -7.10
C ASN A 218 -12.01 11.22 -5.78
N ASP A 219 -12.37 12.43 -5.42
CA ASP A 219 -12.04 12.99 -4.13
C ASP A 219 -12.46 12.03 -3.01
N ALA A 220 -11.69 12.02 -1.94
CA ALA A 220 -12.14 11.33 -0.75
C ALA A 220 -13.47 11.96 -0.36
N VAL A 221 -14.52 11.17 -0.46
CA VAL A 221 -15.82 11.62 0.02
C VAL A 221 -15.60 12.01 1.48
N SER A 222 -15.40 13.29 1.73
CA SER A 222 -15.77 13.82 3.01
C SER A 222 -17.29 13.57 3.02
N LYS A 223 -17.67 12.42 3.54
CA LYS A 223 -19.03 12.29 4.06
C LYS A 223 -19.07 13.43 5.08
N ILE A 224 -19.58 14.58 4.67
CA ILE A 224 -20.20 15.52 5.61
C ILE A 224 -21.35 14.68 6.17
N LYS A 225 -20.99 13.83 7.10
CA LYS A 225 -21.93 12.98 7.77
C LYS A 225 -22.75 13.96 8.61
N LYS A 226 -23.90 14.35 8.08
CA LYS A 226 -24.98 14.87 8.91
C LYS A 226 -25.40 13.70 9.78
N GLY A 227 -24.74 13.50 10.90
CA GLY A 227 -25.03 12.41 11.82
C GLY A 227 -25.24 12.96 13.21
N LEU A 228 -26.05 12.29 13.99
CA LEU A 228 -26.40 12.62 15.38
C LEU A 228 -25.15 12.70 16.29
N LEU A 229 -24.03 12.07 15.87
CA LEU A 229 -22.79 11.98 16.66
C LEU A 229 -21.72 12.97 16.22
N LYS A 230 -22.04 13.96 15.38
CA LYS A 230 -21.09 14.95 14.88
C LYS A 230 -20.39 15.69 16.05
N GLY A 231 -19.05 15.70 16.01
CA GLY A 231 -18.22 16.35 17.02
C GLY A 231 -18.12 15.58 18.34
N LYS A 232 -18.69 14.38 18.43
CA LYS A 232 -18.56 13.51 19.60
C LYS A 232 -17.46 12.48 19.42
N THR A 233 -16.69 12.22 20.48
CA THR A 233 -15.61 11.23 20.51
C THR A 233 -15.99 10.05 21.39
N PHE A 234 -15.66 8.86 20.91
CA PHE A 234 -16.04 7.58 21.52
C PHE A 234 -14.81 6.69 21.73
N LEU A 235 -14.75 6.04 22.86
CA LEU A 235 -13.80 4.96 23.13
C LEU A 235 -14.56 3.67 23.43
N VAL A 236 -14.17 2.59 22.79
CA VAL A 236 -14.78 1.26 23.01
C VAL A 236 -13.81 0.37 23.77
N THR A 237 -14.28 -0.22 24.88
CA THR A 237 -13.49 -1.14 25.70
C THR A 237 -14.34 -2.35 26.10
N GLY A 238 -13.72 -3.53 26.24
CA GLY A 238 -14.45 -4.78 26.54
C GLY A 238 -14.96 -5.49 25.28
N LYS A 239 -15.61 -6.65 25.48
CA LYS A 239 -16.27 -7.44 24.42
C LYS A 239 -17.74 -7.02 24.35
N LEU A 240 -18.19 -6.59 23.18
CA LEU A 240 -19.58 -6.23 22.96
C LEU A 240 -20.41 -7.47 22.59
N ASN A 241 -21.64 -7.55 23.07
CA ASN A 241 -22.56 -8.63 22.76
C ASN A 241 -23.37 -8.28 21.49
N GLY A 242 -23.42 -9.21 20.54
CA GLY A 242 -24.19 -9.07 19.31
C GLY A 242 -23.62 -8.14 18.23
N ILE A 243 -22.49 -7.43 18.51
CA ILE A 243 -21.85 -6.53 17.57
C ILE A 243 -20.33 -6.52 17.78
N SER A 244 -19.56 -6.52 16.71
CA SER A 244 -18.09 -6.41 16.78
C SER A 244 -17.63 -4.96 17.02
N ARG A 245 -16.42 -4.79 17.56
CA ARG A 245 -15.81 -3.46 17.71
C ARG A 245 -15.67 -2.73 16.36
N ALA A 246 -15.40 -3.46 15.30
CA ALA A 246 -15.27 -2.89 13.96
C ALA A 246 -16.60 -2.34 13.45
N GLU A 247 -17.70 -3.06 13.69
CA GLU A 247 -19.05 -2.61 13.34
C GLU A 247 -19.47 -1.40 14.15
N VAL A 248 -19.23 -1.39 15.48
CA VAL A 248 -19.51 -0.21 16.32
C VAL A 248 -18.69 1.00 15.87
N LYS A 249 -17.41 0.80 15.54
CA LYS A 249 -16.57 1.86 14.99
C LYS A 249 -17.17 2.41 13.68
N SER A 250 -17.58 1.53 12.77
CA SER A 250 -18.22 1.93 11.52
C SER A 250 -19.53 2.71 11.78
N LEU A 251 -20.40 2.24 12.68
CA LEU A 251 -21.63 2.92 13.05
C LEU A 251 -21.40 4.32 13.62
N ILE A 252 -20.42 4.47 14.51
CA ILE A 252 -20.04 5.76 15.07
C ILE A 252 -19.55 6.70 13.95
N GLU A 253 -18.65 6.21 13.10
CA GLU A 253 -18.10 6.97 12.00
C GLU A 253 -19.15 7.27 10.93
N ASP A 254 -20.10 6.36 10.70
CA ASP A 254 -21.24 6.55 9.79
C ASP A 254 -22.21 7.62 10.27
N ASN A 255 -22.28 7.88 11.56
CA ASN A 255 -23.06 8.96 12.17
C ASN A 255 -22.22 10.21 12.51
N ALA A 256 -21.09 10.41 11.85
CA ALA A 256 -20.18 11.56 12.03
C ALA A 256 -19.51 11.67 13.40
N GLY A 257 -19.49 10.61 14.22
CA GLY A 257 -18.70 10.49 15.43
C GLY A 257 -17.26 10.13 15.12
N THR A 258 -16.37 10.31 16.09
CA THR A 258 -14.94 9.94 16.00
C THR A 258 -14.62 8.88 17.04
N THR A 259 -13.91 7.81 16.66
CA THR A 259 -13.42 6.80 17.61
C THR A 259 -11.97 7.07 17.98
N VAL A 260 -11.64 6.91 19.27
CA VAL A 260 -10.28 7.09 19.82
C VAL A 260 -9.80 5.82 20.50
N SER A 261 -8.48 5.64 20.63
CA SER A 261 -7.86 4.45 21.23
C SER A 261 -7.52 4.63 22.72
N SER A 262 -7.46 5.86 23.21
CA SER A 262 -7.08 6.20 24.58
C SER A 262 -8.04 7.20 25.20
N VAL A 263 -8.10 7.21 26.53
CA VAL A 263 -8.84 8.22 27.29
C VAL A 263 -8.11 9.54 27.26
N SER A 264 -8.82 10.62 26.99
CA SER A 264 -8.31 11.99 27.02
C SER A 264 -9.41 12.96 27.47
N LYS A 265 -9.04 14.18 27.84
CA LYS A 265 -10.01 15.24 28.19
C LYS A 265 -11.04 15.56 27.08
N LYS A 266 -10.81 15.10 25.87
CA LYS A 266 -11.71 15.26 24.71
C LYS A 266 -12.66 14.07 24.51
N LEU A 267 -12.59 13.03 25.35
CA LEU A 267 -13.48 11.88 25.28
C LEU A 267 -14.88 12.29 25.75
N ASN A 268 -15.90 12.05 24.90
CA ASN A 268 -17.28 12.33 25.26
C ASN A 268 -18.00 11.08 25.78
N PHE A 269 -17.71 9.92 25.22
CA PHE A 269 -18.41 8.67 25.57
C PHE A 269 -17.45 7.49 25.63
N LEU A 270 -17.59 6.70 26.70
CA LEU A 270 -16.94 5.42 26.86
C LEU A 270 -17.99 4.30 26.67
N ILE A 271 -17.81 3.48 25.64
CA ILE A 271 -18.66 2.28 25.41
C ILE A 271 -17.99 1.09 26.08
N ILE A 272 -18.66 0.51 27.07
CA ILE A 272 -18.13 -0.56 27.90
C ILE A 272 -18.85 -1.85 27.57
N GLY A 273 -18.13 -2.88 27.12
CA GLY A 273 -18.59 -4.26 26.99
C GLY A 273 -18.08 -5.15 28.13
N ASP A 274 -18.24 -6.47 27.97
CA ASP A 274 -17.79 -7.46 28.95
C ASP A 274 -16.26 -7.44 29.10
N LYS A 275 -15.77 -7.60 30.33
CA LYS A 275 -14.34 -7.61 30.68
C LYS A 275 -13.57 -6.41 30.12
N PRO A 276 -13.97 -5.18 30.45
CA PRO A 276 -13.31 -3.96 29.98
C PRO A 276 -11.90 -3.83 30.58
N THR A 277 -11.05 -3.05 29.93
CA THR A 277 -9.74 -2.72 30.47
C THR A 277 -9.92 -1.76 31.65
N LYS A 278 -9.63 -2.21 32.91
CA LYS A 278 -9.80 -1.45 34.14
C LYS A 278 -9.26 -0.02 34.05
N ARG A 279 -8.01 0.15 33.61
CA ARG A 279 -7.36 1.44 33.44
C ARG A 279 -8.13 2.43 32.52
N LYS A 280 -8.86 1.90 31.51
CA LYS A 280 -9.67 2.75 30.61
C LYS A 280 -10.97 3.20 31.26
N VAL A 281 -11.52 2.39 32.15
CA VAL A 281 -12.74 2.72 32.90
C VAL A 281 -12.43 3.71 34.03
N GLU A 282 -11.31 3.52 34.71
CA GLU A 282 -10.88 4.38 35.82
C GLU A 282 -10.45 5.80 35.37
N ASN A 283 -9.95 5.92 34.13
CA ASN A 283 -9.43 7.18 33.59
C ASN A 283 -10.47 7.95 32.75
N ALA A 284 -11.69 7.44 32.57
CA ALA A 284 -12.75 8.05 31.77
C ALA A 284 -13.79 8.74 32.64
#